data_1b4b7276d1452e799736f7b6f888dddb
#
_entry.id   1b4b7276d1452e799736f7b6f888dddb
#
_cell.length_a   1.000
_cell.length_b   1.000
_cell.length_c   1.000
_cell.angle_alpha   90.00
_cell.angle_beta   90.00
_cell.angle_gamma   90.00
#
_symmetry.space_group_name_H-M   'P 1'
#
loop_
_entity.id
_entity.type
_entity.pdbx_description
1 polymer ?
#
loop_
_entity_poly.entity_id
_entity_poly.type
_entity_poly.pdbx_seq_one_letter_code
_entity_poly.pdbx_strand_id
1 'polypeptide(L)' 'MKIRLFIKPYCGWCGKATRWLDDHDIQYDTIDVIADDAAFEEMVRLSGQEMAPVLDVDGKILADFGPEELPGFFERLKK' A
#
# COMPACT_ATOMS: atom_id res chain seq x y z
N MET A 1 7.40 -11.75 -6.33
CA MET A 1 6.34 -11.18 -5.46
C MET A 1 5.85 -9.88 -6.09
N LYS A 2 4.56 -9.77 -6.34
CA LYS A 2 4.01 -8.55 -6.91
C LYS A 2 3.47 -7.65 -5.81
N ILE A 3 4.00 -6.43 -5.74
CA ILE A 3 3.66 -5.47 -4.69
C ILE A 3 3.08 -4.22 -5.33
N ARG A 4 1.88 -3.83 -4.89
CA ARG A 4 1.22 -2.61 -5.37
C ARG A 4 0.89 -1.74 -4.16
N LEU A 5 1.18 -0.45 -4.27
CA LEU A 5 0.84 0.51 -3.23
C LEU A 5 -0.17 1.52 -3.80
N PHE A 6 -1.38 1.48 -3.28
CA PHE A 6 -2.43 2.42 -3.66
C PHE A 6 -2.27 3.69 -2.82
N ILE A 7 -2.17 4.83 -3.49
CA ILE A 7 -1.92 6.12 -2.83
C ILE A 7 -2.93 7.18 -3.27
N LYS A 8 -2.97 8.28 -2.51
CA LYS A 8 -3.67 9.50 -2.90
C LYS A 8 -2.67 10.64 -2.91
N PRO A 9 -2.84 11.64 -3.80
CA PRO A 9 -2.03 12.87 -3.74
C PRO A 9 -2.20 13.53 -2.35
N TYR A 10 -1.16 14.17 -1.88
CA TYR A 10 -1.16 14.90 -0.60
C TYR A 10 -1.40 14.01 0.63
N CYS A 11 -1.10 12.74 0.52
CA CYS A 11 -1.24 11.79 1.63
C CYS A 11 0.12 11.66 2.32
N GLY A 12 0.22 12.21 3.54
CA GLY A 12 1.47 12.13 4.31
C GLY A 12 1.87 10.70 4.66
N TRP A 13 0.88 9.87 4.99
CA TRP A 13 1.14 8.47 5.33
C TRP A 13 1.60 7.67 4.11
N CYS A 14 1.09 8.03 2.91
CA CYS A 14 1.53 7.41 1.67
C CYS A 14 3.02 7.69 1.42
N GLY A 15 3.45 8.94 1.66
CA GLY A 15 4.84 9.31 1.53
C GLY A 15 5.75 8.55 2.50
N LYS A 16 5.29 8.37 3.73
CA LYS A 16 6.04 7.60 4.72
C LYS A 16 6.15 6.14 4.33
N ALA A 17 5.09 5.57 3.77
CA ALA A 17 5.10 4.18 3.31
C ALA A 17 6.08 3.99 2.15
N THR A 18 6.06 4.90 1.16
CA THR A 18 6.98 4.81 0.02
C THR A 18 8.43 4.92 0.48
N ARG A 19 8.70 5.84 1.41
CA ARG A 19 10.06 6.01 1.94
C ARG A 19 10.54 4.72 2.63
N TRP A 20 9.69 4.10 3.43
CA TRP A 20 10.05 2.86 4.11
C TRP A 20 10.36 1.75 3.10
N LEU A 21 9.51 1.61 2.08
CA LEU A 21 9.72 0.58 1.05
C LEU A 21 11.01 0.83 0.27
N ASP A 22 11.29 2.10 -0.08
CA ASP A 22 12.50 2.46 -0.80
C ASP A 22 13.75 2.19 0.05
N ASP A 23 13.70 2.53 1.34
CA ASP A 23 14.82 2.33 2.26
C ASP A 23 15.15 0.85 2.46
N HIS A 24 14.17 -0.03 2.25
CA HIS A 24 14.36 -1.47 2.40
C HIS A 24 14.55 -2.18 1.06
N ASP A 25 14.79 -1.42 -0.02
CA ASP A 25 15.04 -1.94 -1.37
C ASP A 25 13.92 -2.86 -1.87
N ILE A 26 12.69 -2.53 -1.52
CA ILE A 26 11.52 -3.30 -1.96
C ILE A 26 10.98 -2.71 -3.25
N GLN A 27 10.82 -3.56 -4.27
CA GLN A 27 10.26 -3.15 -5.57
C GLN A 27 8.75 -3.17 -5.47
N TYR A 28 8.10 -2.11 -5.92
CA TYR A 28 6.63 -2.00 -5.88
C TYR A 28 6.13 -1.04 -6.96
N ASP A 29 4.86 -1.19 -7.33
CA ASP A 29 4.18 -0.28 -8.23
C ASP A 29 3.31 0.68 -7.41
N THR A 30 3.36 1.95 -7.76
CA THR A 30 2.55 2.98 -7.10
C THR A 30 1.33 3.27 -7.96
N ILE A 31 0.15 3.26 -7.36
CA ILE A 31 -1.11 3.49 -8.08
C ILE A 31 -1.86 4.64 -7.44
N ASP A 32 -2.05 5.72 -8.19
CA ASP A 32 -2.78 6.91 -7.73
C ASP A 32 -4.27 6.68 -7.96
N VAL A 33 -5.01 6.49 -6.87
CA VAL A 33 -6.43 6.16 -6.94
C VAL A 33 -7.32 7.39 -7.19
N ILE A 34 -6.76 8.59 -7.12
CA ILE A 34 -7.51 9.79 -7.48
C ILE A 34 -7.45 10.01 -8.98
N ALA A 35 -6.34 9.65 -9.62
CA ALA A 35 -6.17 9.77 -11.05
C ALA A 35 -6.88 8.65 -11.83
N ASP A 36 -7.22 7.55 -11.16
CA ASP A 36 -7.80 6.36 -11.80
C ASP A 36 -8.95 5.82 -10.96
N ASP A 37 -10.19 6.05 -11.42
CA ASP A 37 -11.39 5.61 -10.72
C ASP A 37 -11.48 4.09 -10.56
N ALA A 38 -11.04 3.34 -11.57
CA ALA A 38 -11.05 1.88 -11.51
C ALA A 38 -10.08 1.39 -10.43
N ALA A 39 -8.95 2.06 -10.27
CA ALA A 39 -7.99 1.73 -9.21
C ALA A 39 -8.57 2.04 -7.84
N PHE A 40 -9.31 3.13 -7.71
CA PHE A 40 -9.97 3.47 -6.44
C PHE A 40 -10.98 2.38 -6.06
N GLU A 41 -11.79 1.95 -7.01
CA GLU A 41 -12.76 0.89 -6.78
C GLU A 41 -12.08 -0.43 -6.39
N GLU A 42 -10.96 -0.74 -7.03
CA GLU A 42 -10.18 -1.93 -6.68
C GLU A 42 -9.65 -1.85 -5.26
N MET A 43 -9.10 -0.69 -4.88
CA MET A 43 -8.60 -0.47 -3.52
C MET A 43 -9.70 -0.69 -2.48
N VAL A 44 -10.89 -0.13 -2.72
CA VAL A 44 -12.02 -0.30 -1.80
C VAL A 44 -12.44 -1.76 -1.71
N ARG A 45 -12.51 -2.46 -2.86
CA ARG A 45 -12.88 -3.87 -2.88
C ARG A 45 -11.90 -4.74 -2.11
N LEU A 46 -10.60 -4.48 -2.28
CA LEU A 46 -9.55 -5.26 -1.63
C LEU A 46 -9.45 -4.99 -0.13
N SER A 47 -9.62 -3.73 0.28
CA SER A 47 -9.38 -3.31 1.66
C SER A 47 -10.65 -3.16 2.50
N GLY A 48 -11.80 -3.05 1.85
CA GLY A 48 -13.07 -2.83 2.54
C GLY A 48 -13.23 -1.42 3.11
N GLN A 49 -12.40 -0.47 2.66
CA GLN A 49 -12.46 0.91 3.15
C GLN A 49 -11.85 1.85 2.10
N GLU A 50 -11.97 3.16 2.30
CA GLU A 50 -11.62 4.16 1.28
C GLU A 50 -10.34 4.94 1.58
N MET A 51 -9.65 4.63 2.66
CA MET A 51 -8.46 5.37 3.08
C MET A 51 -7.19 4.83 2.42
N ALA A 52 -6.24 5.71 2.16
CA ALA A 52 -4.91 5.33 1.68
C ALA A 52 -3.91 5.55 2.81
N PRO A 53 -2.75 4.91 2.82
CA PRO A 53 -2.29 3.97 1.80
C PRO A 53 -2.89 2.57 1.96
N VAL A 54 -2.93 1.80 0.87
CA VAL A 54 -3.28 0.38 0.90
C VAL A 54 -2.17 -0.38 0.18
N LEU A 55 -1.62 -1.39 0.83
CA LEU A 55 -0.55 -2.20 0.28
C LEU A 55 -1.10 -3.59 -0.05
N ASP A 56 -0.82 -4.04 -1.28
CA ASP A 56 -1.20 -5.35 -1.77
C ASP A 56 0.06 -6.13 -2.14
N VAL A 57 0.33 -7.20 -1.42
CA VAL A 57 1.47 -8.08 -1.67
C VAL A 57 0.93 -9.46 -2.02
N ASP A 58 0.84 -9.76 -3.33
CA ASP A 58 0.33 -11.02 -3.84
C ASP A 58 -1.05 -11.39 -3.26
N GLY A 59 -1.92 -10.38 -3.09
CA GLY A 59 -3.26 -10.58 -2.55
C GLY A 59 -3.37 -10.43 -1.05
N LYS A 60 -2.26 -10.27 -0.34
CA LYS A 60 -2.28 -9.95 1.09
C LYS A 60 -2.37 -8.44 1.26
N ILE A 61 -3.37 -7.98 2.00
CA ILE A 61 -3.71 -6.56 2.07
C ILE A 61 -3.39 -5.98 3.44
N LEU A 62 -2.72 -4.81 3.44
CA LEU A 62 -2.55 -4.00 4.63
C LEU A 62 -3.14 -2.63 4.31
N ALA A 63 -4.13 -2.20 5.07
CA ALA A 63 -4.90 -1.00 4.79
C ALA A 63 -4.78 0.03 5.91
N ASP A 64 -4.79 1.32 5.53
CA ASP A 64 -4.82 2.45 6.46
C ASP A 64 -3.74 2.30 7.54
N PHE A 65 -2.49 2.12 7.09
CA PHE A 65 -1.38 1.78 7.97
C PHE A 65 -0.36 2.90 8.08
N GLY A 66 0.44 2.87 9.17
CA GLY A 66 1.63 3.67 9.28
C GLY A 66 2.86 2.81 8.98
N PRO A 67 4.03 3.43 8.73
CA PRO A 67 5.24 2.69 8.39
C PRO A 67 5.69 1.72 9.49
N GLU A 68 5.32 1.98 10.74
CA GLU A 68 5.64 1.11 11.87
C GLU A 68 4.98 -0.26 11.78
N GLU A 69 3.95 -0.41 10.95
CA GLU A 69 3.25 -1.68 10.75
C GLU A 69 3.88 -2.55 9.67
N LEU A 70 4.73 -1.94 8.83
CA LEU A 70 5.32 -2.64 7.68
C LEU A 70 6.27 -3.78 8.06
N PRO A 71 7.19 -3.60 9.04
CA PRO A 71 8.05 -4.72 9.43
C PRO A 71 7.28 -5.96 9.84
N GLY A 72 6.25 -5.80 10.68
CA GLY A 72 5.42 -6.91 11.12
C GLY A 72 4.64 -7.56 9.99
N PHE A 73 4.12 -6.75 9.07
CA PHE A 73 3.38 -7.25 7.92
C PHE A 73 4.28 -8.14 7.03
N PHE A 74 5.46 -7.64 6.67
CA PHE A 74 6.39 -8.40 5.84
C PHE A 74 6.94 -9.63 6.57
N GLU A 75 7.14 -9.55 7.87
CA GLU A 75 7.58 -10.69 8.66
C GLU A 75 6.54 -11.82 8.61
N ARG A 76 5.26 -11.50 8.71
CA ARG A 76 4.19 -12.50 8.62
C ARG A 76 4.11 -13.14 7.24
N LEU A 77 4.48 -12.40 6.19
CA LEU A 77 4.45 -12.94 4.82
C LEU A 77 5.51 -13.99 4.57
N LYS A 78 6.58 -14.01 5.36
CA LYS A 78 7.67 -14.97 5.22
C LYS A 78 7.33 -16.35 5.76
N LYS A 79 6.23 -16.48 6.48
CA LYS A 79 5.86 -17.75 7.13
C LYS A 79 4.86 -18.57 6.32
#